data_7e781b549f10ba340140f1642c14cc5c
#
_entry.id   7e781b549f10ba340140f1642c14cc5c
#
_cell.length_a   1.000
_cell.length_b   1.000
_cell.length_c   1.000
_cell.angle_alpha   90.00
_cell.angle_beta   90.00
_cell.angle_gamma   90.00
#
_symmetry.space_group_name_H-M   'P 1'
#
loop_
_entity.id
_entity.type
_entity.pdbx_description
1 polymer ?
#
loop_
_entity_poly.entity_id
_entity_poly.type
_entity_poly.pdbx_seq_one_letter_code
_entity_poly.pdbx_strand_id
1 'polypeptide(L)'
;MSIGKKIRLERIFNRKTKRTVIAPMDHGVSSGPIKGIIDMDKTVESISRGGANAILMHKGIVAQGHRGYGNDIGLIVHLSASTSLSPDPNNKVTVTSVEKAIQLGADAVSVHVNIGSETEPEMLMELGEISETCDYWGIPLLAMMYPRGQKVESEHDVNMVKHAARVGSELGVDIVKTNYTGDPESFREVVEGALVPVVIAGGPKVDTNRELLEMVEESLSVGGAGVAFGRNLFQASNPGKITRAIAEVVHNEMSVDEALEILESDDEDEII
;
A
#
# COMPACT_ATOMS: atom_id res chain seq x y z
N MET A 1 -2.78 18.15 11.83
CA MET A 1 -2.10 17.85 10.53
C MET A 1 -1.62 19.15 9.91
N SER A 2 -0.32 19.22 9.55
CA SER A 2 0.28 20.39 8.90
C SER A 2 -0.23 20.59 7.47
N ILE A 3 -0.09 21.80 6.91
CA ILE A 3 -0.50 22.09 5.54
C ILE A 3 0.32 21.26 4.52
N GLY A 4 1.60 21.00 4.84
CA GLY A 4 2.45 20.16 4.00
C GLY A 4 1.92 18.73 3.86
N LYS A 5 1.51 18.11 4.96
CA LYS A 5 0.87 16.79 4.94
C LYS A 5 -0.42 16.80 4.11
N LYS A 6 -1.28 17.82 4.30
CA LYS A 6 -2.55 17.94 3.54
C LYS A 6 -2.32 17.98 2.03
N ILE A 7 -1.39 18.83 1.57
CA ILE A 7 -1.10 18.96 0.13
C ILE A 7 -0.53 17.66 -0.45
N ARG A 8 0.38 17.00 0.28
CA ARG A 8 0.97 15.74 -0.17
C ARG A 8 -0.03 14.57 -0.17
N LEU A 9 -0.94 14.52 0.82
CA LEU A 9 -2.00 13.50 0.84
C LEU A 9 -2.93 13.61 -0.38
N GLU A 10 -3.15 14.80 -0.93
CA GLU A 10 -3.93 15.00 -2.16
C GLU A 10 -3.25 14.42 -3.42
N ARG A 11 -1.97 14.02 -3.35
CA ARG A 11 -1.27 13.28 -4.40
C ARG A 11 -1.36 11.77 -4.22
N ILE A 12 -1.71 11.32 -3.01
CA ILE A 12 -1.88 9.89 -2.67
C ILE A 12 -3.35 9.50 -2.73
N PHE A 13 -4.25 10.37 -2.28
CA PHE A 13 -5.70 10.14 -2.29
C PHE A 13 -6.39 10.97 -3.38
N ASN A 14 -7.37 10.38 -4.02
CA ASN A 14 -8.27 11.12 -4.90
C ASN A 14 -9.04 12.17 -4.11
N ARG A 15 -9.02 13.41 -4.57
CA ARG A 15 -9.63 14.56 -3.87
C ARG A 15 -11.15 14.45 -3.68
N LYS A 16 -11.85 13.78 -4.63
CA LYS A 16 -13.30 13.63 -4.59
C LYS A 16 -13.72 12.46 -3.72
N THR A 17 -13.18 11.28 -4.00
CA THR A 17 -13.60 10.04 -3.32
C THR A 17 -12.94 9.85 -1.95
N LYS A 18 -11.80 10.53 -1.70
CA LYS A 18 -10.96 10.33 -0.51
C LYS A 18 -10.42 8.90 -0.38
N ARG A 19 -10.41 8.16 -1.49
CA ARG A 19 -9.91 6.79 -1.61
C ARG A 19 -8.61 6.75 -2.41
N THR A 20 -7.89 5.63 -2.35
CA THR A 20 -6.61 5.47 -3.03
C THR A 20 -6.39 4.06 -3.58
N VAL A 21 -5.67 3.98 -4.71
CA VAL A 21 -5.07 2.75 -5.25
C VAL A 21 -3.56 2.93 -5.20
N ILE A 22 -2.90 2.24 -4.28
CA ILE A 22 -1.44 2.26 -4.14
C ILE A 22 -0.86 0.98 -4.73
N ALA A 23 0.22 1.07 -5.49
CA ALA A 23 0.95 -0.06 -6.04
C ALA A 23 2.33 -0.21 -5.38
N PRO A 24 2.48 -1.05 -4.33
CA PRO A 24 3.78 -1.36 -3.74
C PRO A 24 4.64 -2.21 -4.66
N MET A 25 5.87 -1.74 -4.93
CA MET A 25 6.92 -2.39 -5.72
C MET A 25 8.23 -2.53 -4.94
N ASP A 26 8.15 -2.55 -3.61
CA ASP A 26 9.25 -2.72 -2.67
C ASP A 26 9.73 -4.17 -2.50
N HIS A 27 9.06 -5.12 -3.15
CA HIS A 27 9.29 -6.57 -3.03
C HIS A 27 10.69 -7.03 -3.45
N GLY A 28 11.41 -6.23 -4.25
CA GLY A 28 12.75 -6.57 -4.70
C GLY A 28 13.75 -6.77 -3.56
N VAL A 29 13.61 -6.03 -2.47
CA VAL A 29 14.46 -6.19 -1.28
C VAL A 29 14.15 -7.50 -0.54
N SER A 30 12.88 -7.82 -0.37
CA SER A 30 12.46 -9.02 0.38
C SER A 30 12.60 -10.31 -0.44
N SER A 31 12.35 -10.27 -1.74
CA SER A 31 12.15 -11.48 -2.57
C SER A 31 13.07 -11.54 -3.81
N GLY A 32 13.93 -10.54 -4.01
CA GLY A 32 14.80 -10.46 -5.19
C GLY A 32 14.05 -9.98 -6.45
N PRO A 33 14.64 -10.18 -7.65
CA PRO A 33 14.10 -9.69 -8.92
C PRO A 33 12.96 -10.59 -9.42
N ILE A 34 11.80 -10.51 -8.79
CA ILE A 34 10.61 -11.29 -9.15
C ILE A 34 9.90 -10.73 -10.39
N LYS A 35 9.11 -11.59 -11.05
CA LYS A 35 8.30 -11.20 -12.21
C LYS A 35 7.46 -9.95 -11.92
N GLY A 36 7.43 -9.02 -12.87
CA GLY A 36 6.64 -7.79 -12.83
C GLY A 36 7.37 -6.59 -12.27
N ILE A 37 8.53 -6.77 -11.59
CA ILE A 37 9.38 -5.67 -11.10
C ILE A 37 10.81 -5.72 -11.67
N ILE A 38 11.07 -6.55 -12.68
CA ILE A 38 12.35 -6.60 -13.38
C ILE A 38 12.49 -5.39 -14.32
N ASP A 39 11.44 -5.08 -15.08
CA ASP A 39 11.34 -3.90 -15.92
C ASP A 39 10.43 -2.89 -15.20
N MET A 40 11.03 -2.08 -14.33
CA MET A 40 10.30 -1.18 -13.45
C MET A 40 9.60 -0.06 -14.22
N ASP A 41 10.24 0.50 -15.24
CA ASP A 41 9.67 1.60 -16.04
C ASP A 41 8.36 1.20 -16.70
N LYS A 42 8.34 0.05 -17.40
CA LYS A 42 7.13 -0.45 -18.04
C LYS A 42 6.02 -0.78 -17.06
N THR A 43 6.38 -1.35 -15.91
CA THR A 43 5.40 -1.70 -14.89
C THR A 43 4.78 -0.46 -14.27
N VAL A 44 5.59 0.56 -13.93
CA VAL A 44 5.09 1.84 -13.41
C VAL A 44 4.21 2.53 -14.44
N GLU A 45 4.63 2.57 -15.71
CA GLU A 45 3.84 3.19 -16.77
C GLU A 45 2.48 2.51 -16.92
N SER A 46 2.46 1.18 -17.01
CA SER A 46 1.22 0.40 -17.14
C SER A 46 0.26 0.63 -15.97
N ILE A 47 0.77 0.58 -14.74
CA ILE A 47 -0.01 0.80 -13.51
C ILE A 47 -0.50 2.25 -13.42
N SER A 48 0.33 3.22 -13.77
CA SER A 48 -0.05 4.64 -13.79
C SER A 48 -1.17 4.91 -14.79
N ARG A 49 -1.07 4.36 -16.01
CA ARG A 49 -2.15 4.43 -17.01
C ARG A 49 -3.42 3.75 -16.55
N GLY A 50 -3.31 2.66 -15.77
CA GLY A 50 -4.45 1.99 -15.15
C GLY A 50 -5.16 2.80 -14.06
N GLY A 51 -4.63 3.96 -13.66
CA GLY A 51 -5.29 4.86 -12.71
C GLY A 51 -4.88 4.68 -11.26
N ALA A 52 -3.74 4.04 -10.97
CA ALA A 52 -3.17 4.05 -9.62
C ALA A 52 -2.87 5.50 -9.17
N ASN A 53 -3.14 5.78 -7.89
CA ASN A 53 -2.87 7.09 -7.30
C ASN A 53 -1.40 7.24 -6.89
N ALA A 54 -0.78 6.14 -6.43
CA ALA A 54 0.60 6.18 -5.95
C ALA A 54 1.33 4.85 -6.17
N ILE A 55 2.64 4.96 -6.35
CA ILE A 55 3.58 3.82 -6.29
C ILE A 55 4.36 3.89 -4.98
N LEU A 56 4.76 2.73 -4.48
CA LEU A 56 5.58 2.61 -3.29
C LEU A 56 6.83 1.79 -3.62
N MET A 57 8.02 2.33 -3.38
CA MET A 57 9.29 1.70 -3.73
C MET A 57 10.44 2.10 -2.83
N HIS A 58 11.53 1.33 -2.85
CA HIS A 58 12.77 1.68 -2.16
C HIS A 58 13.57 2.76 -2.91
N LYS A 59 14.37 3.51 -2.15
CA LYS A 59 15.20 4.62 -2.64
C LYS A 59 16.06 4.31 -3.88
N GLY A 60 16.58 3.08 -3.96
CA GLY A 60 17.51 2.70 -5.03
C GLY A 60 16.86 2.52 -6.40
N ILE A 61 15.54 2.35 -6.46
CA ILE A 61 14.80 2.12 -7.70
C ILE A 61 13.88 3.28 -8.09
N VAL A 62 13.92 4.40 -7.35
CA VAL A 62 13.11 5.58 -7.68
C VAL A 62 13.44 6.12 -9.07
N ALA A 63 14.72 6.11 -9.45
CA ALA A 63 15.13 6.58 -10.76
C ALA A 63 14.65 5.70 -11.91
N GLN A 64 14.55 4.37 -11.69
CA GLN A 64 14.04 3.41 -12.67
C GLN A 64 12.52 3.45 -12.80
N GLY A 65 11.81 3.82 -11.73
CA GLY A 65 10.37 4.07 -11.75
C GLY A 65 10.02 5.54 -11.98
N HIS A 66 10.97 6.33 -12.51
CA HIS A 66 10.75 7.75 -12.73
C HIS A 66 9.74 7.99 -13.86
N ARG A 67 8.83 8.88 -13.59
CA ARG A 67 7.78 9.39 -14.47
C ARG A 67 8.34 10.42 -15.45
N GLY A 68 9.12 9.99 -16.42
CA GLY A 68 9.68 10.88 -17.43
C GLY A 68 8.63 11.39 -18.42
N TYR A 69 7.52 10.67 -18.53
CA TYR A 69 6.38 10.95 -19.40
C TYR A 69 5.15 10.20 -18.91
N GLY A 70 3.98 10.52 -19.44
CA GLY A 70 2.72 9.89 -19.06
C GLY A 70 2.02 10.61 -17.91
N ASN A 71 1.15 9.90 -17.18
CA ASN A 71 0.37 10.46 -16.09
C ASN A 71 1.24 10.68 -14.84
N ASP A 72 0.99 11.78 -14.15
CA ASP A 72 1.61 12.02 -12.85
C ASP A 72 1.04 11.05 -11.81
N ILE A 73 1.91 10.49 -10.96
CA ILE A 73 1.56 9.50 -9.93
C ILE A 73 2.30 9.83 -8.63
N GLY A 74 1.65 9.66 -7.48
CA GLY A 74 2.26 9.88 -6.18
C GLY A 74 3.42 8.92 -5.91
N LEU A 75 4.47 9.41 -5.23
CA LEU A 75 5.63 8.60 -4.85
C LEU A 75 5.67 8.40 -3.34
N ILE A 76 5.62 7.14 -2.90
CA ILE A 76 5.85 6.73 -1.52
C ILE A 76 7.21 6.03 -1.45
N VAL A 77 8.15 6.56 -0.66
CA VAL A 77 9.46 5.91 -0.46
C VAL A 77 9.40 5.03 0.78
N HIS A 78 9.69 3.73 0.59
CA HIS A 78 9.72 2.76 1.69
C HIS A 78 11.04 2.84 2.45
N LEU A 79 10.95 3.01 3.77
CA LEU A 79 12.10 3.24 4.65
C LEU A 79 12.63 1.97 5.31
N SER A 80 11.77 0.97 5.55
CA SER A 80 12.12 -0.28 6.24
C SER A 80 12.54 -1.39 5.28
N ALA A 81 13.40 -2.28 5.73
CA ALA A 81 13.84 -3.43 4.94
C ALA A 81 14.06 -4.68 5.78
N SER A 82 13.83 -5.83 5.19
CA SER A 82 14.35 -7.14 5.56
C SER A 82 14.30 -8.06 4.34
N THR A 83 15.05 -9.13 4.34
CA THR A 83 15.07 -10.09 3.24
C THR A 83 14.54 -11.45 3.69
N SER A 84 14.00 -12.23 2.76
CA SER A 84 13.61 -13.63 3.01
C SER A 84 14.80 -14.54 3.33
N LEU A 85 16.03 -14.06 3.11
CA LEU A 85 17.26 -14.77 3.44
C LEU A 85 17.71 -14.52 4.89
N SER A 86 17.09 -13.56 5.58
CA SER A 86 17.37 -13.29 6.99
C SER A 86 16.91 -14.45 7.87
N PRO A 87 17.64 -14.79 8.95
CA PRO A 87 17.14 -15.72 9.97
C PRO A 87 15.80 -15.28 10.58
N ASP A 88 15.58 -13.99 10.72
CA ASP A 88 14.29 -13.40 11.08
C ASP A 88 13.83 -12.38 10.03
N PRO A 89 13.00 -12.77 9.04
CA PRO A 89 12.46 -11.86 8.05
C PRO A 89 11.36 -10.92 8.62
N ASN A 90 10.88 -11.15 9.85
CA ASN A 90 9.93 -10.27 10.52
C ASN A 90 10.62 -9.07 11.17
N ASN A 91 11.92 -9.14 11.43
CA ASN A 91 12.70 -7.99 11.89
C ASN A 91 12.91 -7.00 10.74
N LYS A 92 12.26 -5.84 10.82
CA LYS A 92 12.37 -4.75 9.85
C LYS A 92 13.28 -3.66 10.43
N VAL A 93 14.25 -3.23 9.64
CA VAL A 93 15.18 -2.17 10.04
C VAL A 93 15.09 -0.98 9.10
N THR A 94 15.26 0.22 9.63
CA THR A 94 15.25 1.45 8.82
C THR A 94 16.54 1.57 8.01
N VAL A 95 16.41 1.68 6.69
CA VAL A 95 17.51 1.78 5.71
C VAL A 95 17.54 3.08 4.93
N THR A 96 16.56 3.95 5.17
CA THR A 96 16.42 5.25 4.48
C THR A 96 15.83 6.26 5.45
N SER A 97 16.40 7.47 5.51
CA SER A 97 15.84 8.55 6.32
C SER A 97 14.70 9.26 5.59
N VAL A 98 13.87 9.97 6.33
CA VAL A 98 12.78 10.83 5.82
C VAL A 98 13.35 11.92 4.91
N GLU A 99 14.47 12.55 5.29
CA GLU A 99 15.15 13.59 4.51
C GLU A 99 15.60 13.05 3.15
N LYS A 100 16.14 11.81 3.12
CA LYS A 100 16.53 11.19 1.85
C LYS A 100 15.33 10.93 0.95
N ALA A 101 14.21 10.52 1.51
CA ALA A 101 12.98 10.36 0.74
C ALA A 101 12.49 11.70 0.16
N ILE A 102 12.53 12.78 0.94
CA ILE A 102 12.19 14.13 0.48
C ILE A 102 13.12 14.58 -0.67
N GLN A 103 14.43 14.34 -0.56
CA GLN A 103 15.39 14.63 -1.63
C GLN A 103 15.08 13.88 -2.93
N LEU A 104 14.45 12.71 -2.85
CA LEU A 104 14.02 11.92 -4.00
C LEU A 104 12.67 12.35 -4.57
N GLY A 105 12.03 13.36 -3.99
CA GLY A 105 10.73 13.86 -4.42
C GLY A 105 9.53 13.07 -3.89
N ALA A 106 9.68 12.41 -2.74
CA ALA A 106 8.59 11.64 -2.12
C ALA A 106 7.41 12.53 -1.72
N ASP A 107 6.20 12.07 -2.04
CA ASP A 107 4.94 12.65 -1.58
C ASP A 107 4.56 12.06 -0.19
N ALA A 108 5.03 10.85 0.12
CA ALA A 108 4.90 10.21 1.43
C ALA A 108 6.07 9.26 1.67
N VAL A 109 6.20 8.81 2.91
CA VAL A 109 7.11 7.71 3.25
C VAL A 109 6.32 6.55 3.85
N SER A 110 6.93 5.37 3.88
CA SER A 110 6.31 4.21 4.52
C SER A 110 7.30 3.42 5.36
N VAL A 111 6.77 2.78 6.40
CA VAL A 111 7.48 1.84 7.26
C VAL A 111 6.69 0.55 7.39
N HIS A 112 7.34 -0.51 7.87
CA HIS A 112 6.71 -1.80 8.12
C HIS A 112 6.98 -2.22 9.57
N VAL A 113 5.92 -2.52 10.31
CA VAL A 113 5.97 -2.96 11.69
C VAL A 113 5.21 -4.28 11.84
N ASN A 114 5.86 -5.29 12.38
CA ASN A 114 5.25 -6.59 12.68
C ASN A 114 4.92 -6.66 14.17
N ILE A 115 3.64 -6.50 14.51
CA ILE A 115 3.13 -6.56 15.88
C ILE A 115 3.11 -8.03 16.36
N GLY A 116 3.73 -8.29 17.49
CA GLY A 116 3.89 -9.63 18.07
C GLY A 116 5.20 -10.32 17.69
N SER A 117 6.08 -9.69 16.88
CA SER A 117 7.41 -10.23 16.60
C SER A 117 8.35 -10.04 17.80
N GLU A 118 9.45 -10.79 17.84
CA GLU A 118 10.45 -10.65 18.91
C GLU A 118 11.13 -9.29 18.92
N THR A 119 11.19 -8.63 17.77
CA THR A 119 11.80 -7.30 17.56
C THR A 119 10.76 -6.18 17.46
N GLU A 120 9.53 -6.40 17.93
CA GLU A 120 8.49 -5.39 17.97
C GLU A 120 8.92 -4.10 18.69
N PRO A 121 9.57 -4.16 19.90
CA PRO A 121 9.94 -2.95 20.63
C PRO A 121 10.85 -2.02 19.81
N GLU A 122 11.80 -2.56 19.07
CA GLU A 122 12.71 -1.80 18.22
C GLU A 122 11.96 -1.16 17.04
N MET A 123 11.05 -1.91 16.39
CA MET A 123 10.24 -1.39 15.29
C MET A 123 9.25 -0.30 15.76
N LEU A 124 8.70 -0.41 16.97
CA LEU A 124 7.84 0.64 17.55
C LEU A 124 8.63 1.91 17.88
N MET A 125 9.86 1.77 18.38
CA MET A 125 10.75 2.90 18.63
C MET A 125 11.09 3.63 17.32
N GLU A 126 11.50 2.89 16.28
CA GLU A 126 11.75 3.44 14.95
C GLU A 126 10.50 4.14 14.35
N LEU A 127 9.31 3.53 14.50
CA LEU A 127 8.05 4.12 14.06
C LEU A 127 7.81 5.48 14.72
N GLY A 128 8.01 5.58 16.04
CA GLY A 128 7.85 6.82 16.79
C GLY A 128 8.80 7.93 16.30
N GLU A 129 10.09 7.63 16.16
CA GLU A 129 11.11 8.57 15.67
C GLU A 129 10.81 9.04 14.23
N ILE A 130 10.40 8.13 13.35
CA ILE A 130 10.03 8.45 11.96
C ILE A 130 8.76 9.30 11.94
N SER A 131 7.77 9.01 12.78
CA SER A 131 6.53 9.78 12.88
C SER A 131 6.79 11.23 13.27
N GLU A 132 7.63 11.49 14.29
CA GLU A 132 8.03 12.83 14.71
C GLU A 132 8.77 13.57 13.58
N THR A 133 9.68 12.88 12.89
CA THR A 133 10.41 13.41 11.73
C THR A 133 9.47 13.78 10.58
N CYS A 134 8.47 12.92 10.32
CA CYS A 134 7.44 13.17 9.32
C CYS A 134 6.57 14.39 9.66
N ASP A 135 6.25 14.58 10.95
CA ASP A 135 5.52 15.77 11.40
C ASP A 135 6.35 17.04 11.23
N TYR A 136 7.63 17.00 11.57
CA TYR A 136 8.55 18.12 11.41
C TYR A 136 8.65 18.58 9.94
N TRP A 137 8.81 17.65 9.00
CA TRP A 137 8.93 17.93 7.57
C TRP A 137 7.59 18.10 6.85
N GLY A 138 6.48 17.83 7.51
CA GLY A 138 5.14 17.86 6.91
C GLY A 138 4.96 16.86 5.77
N ILE A 139 5.54 15.66 5.89
CA ILE A 139 5.39 14.55 4.95
C ILE A 139 4.49 13.46 5.55
N PRO A 140 3.52 12.91 4.81
CA PRO A 140 2.67 11.83 5.29
C PRO A 140 3.45 10.52 5.54
N LEU A 141 3.05 9.79 6.57
CA LEU A 141 3.57 8.48 6.93
C LEU A 141 2.50 7.40 6.74
N LEU A 142 2.78 6.43 5.88
CA LEU A 142 2.04 5.19 5.76
C LEU A 142 2.76 4.10 6.58
N ALA A 143 2.06 3.45 7.52
CA ALA A 143 2.62 2.29 8.19
C ALA A 143 1.93 1.00 7.75
N MET A 144 2.74 0.02 7.34
CA MET A 144 2.30 -1.35 7.12
C MET A 144 2.30 -2.05 8.49
N MET A 145 1.11 -2.21 9.07
CA MET A 145 0.91 -2.73 10.41
C MET A 145 0.33 -4.15 10.33
N TYR A 146 1.17 -5.16 10.56
CA TYR A 146 0.74 -6.55 10.45
C TYR A 146 0.91 -7.30 11.77
N PRO A 147 -0.10 -8.07 12.20
CA PRO A 147 0.08 -9.03 13.27
C PRO A 147 0.94 -10.20 12.78
N ARG A 148 2.18 -10.30 13.27
CA ARG A 148 3.14 -11.34 12.90
C ARG A 148 4.07 -11.66 14.07
N GLY A 149 3.96 -12.85 14.60
CA GLY A 149 4.81 -13.29 15.71
C GLY A 149 4.37 -14.64 16.26
N GLN A 150 5.11 -15.17 17.22
CA GLN A 150 4.89 -16.50 17.76
C GLN A 150 3.51 -16.70 18.42
N LYS A 151 2.89 -15.62 18.90
CA LYS A 151 1.56 -15.63 19.54
C LYS A 151 0.42 -15.30 18.58
N VAL A 152 0.72 -15.05 17.31
CA VAL A 152 -0.27 -14.70 16.29
C VAL A 152 -0.68 -15.98 15.56
N GLU A 153 -1.88 -16.47 15.81
CA GLU A 153 -2.41 -17.68 15.18
C GLU A 153 -2.84 -17.42 13.73
N SER A 154 -3.36 -16.24 13.45
CA SER A 154 -3.76 -15.81 12.10
C SER A 154 -3.48 -14.33 11.88
N GLU A 155 -2.80 -14.01 10.76
CA GLU A 155 -2.58 -12.62 10.33
C GLU A 155 -3.89 -11.90 9.91
N HIS A 156 -5.01 -12.64 9.82
CA HIS A 156 -6.33 -12.15 9.44
C HIS A 156 -7.32 -12.11 10.63
N ASP A 157 -6.90 -12.53 11.84
CA ASP A 157 -7.76 -12.44 13.03
C ASP A 157 -8.14 -10.98 13.32
N VAL A 158 -9.44 -10.73 13.46
CA VAL A 158 -9.99 -9.37 13.61
C VAL A 158 -9.40 -8.63 14.82
N ASN A 159 -9.21 -9.32 15.96
CA ASN A 159 -8.69 -8.69 17.17
C ASN A 159 -7.21 -8.32 17.02
N MET A 160 -6.44 -9.15 16.31
CA MET A 160 -5.03 -8.88 16.04
C MET A 160 -4.86 -7.76 15.01
N VAL A 161 -5.65 -7.79 13.92
CA VAL A 161 -5.60 -6.77 12.86
C VAL A 161 -6.04 -5.39 13.38
N LYS A 162 -7.17 -5.31 14.12
CA LYS A 162 -7.62 -4.04 14.69
C LYS A 162 -6.66 -3.49 15.74
N HIS A 163 -6.01 -4.36 16.53
CA HIS A 163 -4.99 -3.94 17.48
C HIS A 163 -3.77 -3.35 16.74
N ALA A 164 -3.23 -4.04 15.74
CA ALA A 164 -2.13 -3.54 14.95
C ALA A 164 -2.45 -2.20 14.28
N ALA A 165 -3.64 -2.06 13.68
CA ALA A 165 -4.10 -0.80 13.08
C ALA A 165 -4.19 0.33 14.11
N ARG A 166 -4.69 0.04 15.32
CA ARG A 166 -4.79 1.01 16.41
C ARG A 166 -3.43 1.48 16.90
N VAL A 167 -2.46 0.59 17.07
CA VAL A 167 -1.09 0.94 17.46
C VAL A 167 -0.49 1.94 16.46
N GLY A 168 -0.58 1.68 15.16
CA GLY A 168 -0.11 2.62 14.15
C GLY A 168 -0.76 4.00 14.29
N SER A 169 -2.08 4.03 14.45
CA SER A 169 -2.83 5.29 14.60
C SER A 169 -2.40 6.10 15.83
N GLU A 170 -2.19 5.45 16.97
CA GLU A 170 -1.77 6.12 18.21
C GLU A 170 -0.32 6.58 18.18
N LEU A 171 0.54 5.93 17.38
CA LEU A 171 1.93 6.33 17.18
C LEU A 171 2.11 7.37 16.05
N GLY A 172 1.03 7.96 15.57
CA GLY A 172 1.07 9.15 14.72
C GLY A 172 1.22 8.89 13.22
N VAL A 173 0.86 7.71 12.72
CA VAL A 173 0.80 7.49 11.26
C VAL A 173 -0.39 8.22 10.64
N ASP A 174 -0.28 8.57 9.37
CA ASP A 174 -1.35 9.24 8.61
C ASP A 174 -2.20 8.22 7.82
N ILE A 175 -1.66 7.05 7.51
CA ILE A 175 -2.32 5.97 6.78
C ILE A 175 -1.87 4.63 7.36
N VAL A 176 -2.83 3.76 7.68
CA VAL A 176 -2.54 2.36 8.04
C VAL A 176 -2.80 1.46 6.84
N LYS A 177 -1.81 0.60 6.53
CA LYS A 177 -2.00 -0.54 5.63
C LYS A 177 -1.98 -1.82 6.46
N THR A 178 -3.02 -2.65 6.32
CA THR A 178 -3.12 -3.91 7.05
C THR A 178 -3.83 -4.99 6.22
N ASN A 179 -3.98 -6.20 6.75
CA ASN A 179 -4.69 -7.28 6.08
C ASN A 179 -6.21 -7.05 6.12
N TYR A 180 -6.90 -7.49 5.07
CA TYR A 180 -8.35 -7.68 5.10
C TYR A 180 -8.67 -8.90 5.97
N THR A 181 -9.70 -8.82 6.80
CA THR A 181 -10.03 -9.86 7.79
C THR A 181 -10.88 -11.02 7.22
N GLY A 182 -11.31 -10.89 5.95
CA GLY A 182 -12.00 -11.96 5.21
C GLY A 182 -13.51 -11.77 5.09
N ASP A 183 -14.09 -10.84 5.83
CA ASP A 183 -15.49 -10.44 5.70
C ASP A 183 -15.71 -8.97 6.10
N PRO A 184 -16.75 -8.29 5.54
CA PRO A 184 -16.99 -6.88 5.79
C PRO A 184 -17.24 -6.52 7.25
N GLU A 185 -17.98 -7.34 7.99
CA GLU A 185 -18.38 -7.00 9.36
C GLU A 185 -17.17 -7.00 10.31
N SER A 186 -16.29 -7.99 10.20
CA SER A 186 -15.05 -8.01 10.97
C SER A 186 -14.09 -6.89 10.55
N PHE A 187 -14.05 -6.55 9.25
CA PHE A 187 -13.21 -5.44 8.79
C PHE A 187 -13.75 -4.07 9.20
N ARG A 188 -15.06 -3.92 9.38
CA ARG A 188 -15.67 -2.72 9.97
C ARG A 188 -15.07 -2.39 11.33
N GLU A 189 -14.86 -3.42 12.20
CA GLU A 189 -14.23 -3.21 13.51
C GLU A 189 -12.79 -2.66 13.38
N VAL A 190 -12.05 -3.07 12.34
CA VAL A 190 -10.70 -2.55 12.07
C VAL A 190 -10.75 -1.09 11.68
N VAL A 191 -11.65 -0.73 10.75
CA VAL A 191 -11.80 0.65 10.27
C VAL A 191 -12.27 1.58 11.38
N GLU A 192 -13.28 1.18 12.16
CA GLU A 192 -13.78 1.98 13.30
C GLU A 192 -12.76 2.09 14.44
N GLY A 193 -11.93 1.06 14.65
CA GLY A 193 -10.88 1.05 15.65
C GLY A 193 -9.66 1.90 15.29
N ALA A 194 -9.40 2.12 14.00
CA ALA A 194 -8.35 3.00 13.52
C ALA A 194 -8.82 4.45 13.51
N LEU A 195 -7.91 5.37 13.83
CA LEU A 195 -8.22 6.82 13.87
C LEU A 195 -7.80 7.53 12.57
N VAL A 196 -7.29 6.78 11.60
CA VAL A 196 -6.74 7.26 10.33
C VAL A 196 -7.24 6.36 9.20
N PRO A 197 -7.17 6.81 7.93
CA PRO A 197 -7.53 5.97 6.78
C PRO A 197 -6.83 4.60 6.79
N VAL A 198 -7.60 3.53 6.57
CA VAL A 198 -7.10 2.16 6.46
C VAL A 198 -7.18 1.70 5.01
N VAL A 199 -6.06 1.24 4.46
CA VAL A 199 -6.00 0.60 3.15
C VAL A 199 -5.67 -0.89 3.30
N ILE A 200 -6.30 -1.74 2.50
CA ILE A 200 -6.06 -3.18 2.59
C ILE A 200 -4.82 -3.62 1.79
N ALA A 201 -4.11 -4.61 2.33
CA ALA A 201 -3.04 -5.31 1.63
C ALA A 201 -3.61 -6.43 0.75
N GLY A 202 -3.01 -6.64 -0.43
CA GLY A 202 -3.42 -7.70 -1.33
C GLY A 202 -2.90 -9.11 -0.96
N GLY A 203 -2.06 -9.23 0.06
CA GLY A 203 -1.50 -10.50 0.47
C GLY A 203 -0.67 -11.22 -0.64
N PRO A 204 -0.65 -12.56 -0.64
CA PRO A 204 -0.24 -13.35 -1.78
C PRO A 204 -1.10 -13.05 -3.01
N LYS A 205 -0.64 -13.46 -4.20
CA LYS A 205 -1.49 -13.37 -5.39
C LYS A 205 -2.70 -14.28 -5.18
N VAL A 206 -3.92 -13.72 -5.30
CA VAL A 206 -5.17 -14.47 -5.23
C VAL A 206 -5.39 -15.29 -6.51
N ASP A 207 -6.22 -16.32 -6.41
CA ASP A 207 -6.42 -17.26 -7.51
C ASP A 207 -7.25 -16.66 -8.65
N THR A 208 -8.23 -15.83 -8.34
CA THR A 208 -9.13 -15.23 -9.33
C THR A 208 -9.19 -13.70 -9.21
N ASN A 209 -9.44 -13.03 -10.35
CA ASN A 209 -9.67 -11.59 -10.37
C ASN A 209 -10.99 -11.21 -9.66
N ARG A 210 -11.98 -12.10 -9.68
CA ARG A 210 -13.26 -11.90 -8.98
C ARG A 210 -13.04 -11.76 -7.48
N GLU A 211 -12.35 -12.71 -6.84
CA GLU A 211 -12.04 -12.66 -5.40
C GLU A 211 -11.28 -11.39 -5.03
N LEU A 212 -10.37 -10.93 -5.92
CA LEU A 212 -9.64 -9.68 -5.70
C LEU A 212 -10.56 -8.47 -5.70
N LEU A 213 -11.47 -8.38 -6.67
CA LEU A 213 -12.40 -7.25 -6.81
C LEU A 213 -13.48 -7.27 -5.71
N GLU A 214 -13.99 -8.45 -5.32
CA GLU A 214 -14.91 -8.62 -4.20
C GLU A 214 -14.27 -8.14 -2.88
N MET A 215 -13.02 -8.53 -2.59
CA MET A 215 -12.28 -8.03 -1.43
C MET A 215 -12.17 -6.50 -1.42
N VAL A 216 -11.96 -5.88 -2.59
CA VAL A 216 -11.92 -4.42 -2.73
C VAL A 216 -13.28 -3.82 -2.39
N GLU A 217 -14.35 -4.26 -3.06
CA GLU A 217 -15.72 -3.78 -2.86
C GLU A 217 -16.17 -3.92 -1.41
N GLU A 218 -15.97 -5.10 -0.81
CA GLU A 218 -16.29 -5.39 0.59
C GLU A 218 -15.58 -4.46 1.56
N SER A 219 -14.26 -4.27 1.39
CA SER A 219 -13.51 -3.36 2.28
C SER A 219 -13.99 -1.91 2.19
N LEU A 220 -14.33 -1.45 0.98
CA LEU A 220 -14.86 -0.10 0.75
C LEU A 220 -16.26 0.10 1.32
N SER A 221 -17.11 -0.94 1.29
CA SER A 221 -18.49 -0.91 1.80
C SER A 221 -18.58 -0.59 3.29
N VAL A 222 -17.52 -0.89 4.04
CA VAL A 222 -17.42 -0.65 5.49
C VAL A 222 -16.50 0.50 5.87
N GLY A 223 -16.09 1.31 4.90
CA GLY A 223 -15.31 2.54 5.14
C GLY A 223 -13.81 2.39 4.95
N GLY A 224 -13.34 1.31 4.35
CA GLY A 224 -11.96 1.21 3.88
C GLY A 224 -11.61 2.35 2.93
N ALA A 225 -10.38 2.86 3.03
CA ALA A 225 -9.93 4.04 2.27
C ALA A 225 -9.26 3.68 0.94
N GLY A 226 -9.30 2.41 0.54
CA GLY A 226 -8.71 1.93 -0.71
C GLY A 226 -7.77 0.75 -0.52
N VAL A 227 -6.88 0.55 -1.47
CA VAL A 227 -6.04 -0.63 -1.56
C VAL A 227 -4.56 -0.29 -1.70
N ALA A 228 -3.70 -1.22 -1.26
CA ALA A 228 -2.26 -1.17 -1.49
C ALA A 228 -1.77 -2.55 -1.95
N PHE A 229 -2.00 -2.85 -3.24
CA PHE A 229 -1.77 -4.15 -3.87
C PHE A 229 -0.48 -4.16 -4.68
N GLY A 230 0.42 -5.09 -4.37
CA GLY A 230 1.66 -5.30 -5.12
C GLY A 230 1.54 -6.41 -6.16
N ARG A 231 1.77 -7.66 -5.74
CA ARG A 231 1.81 -8.85 -6.63
C ARG A 231 0.55 -9.03 -7.47
N ASN A 232 -0.61 -8.71 -6.92
CA ASN A 232 -1.89 -8.79 -7.64
C ASN A 232 -1.96 -7.81 -8.82
N LEU A 233 -1.19 -6.70 -8.80
CA LEU A 233 -1.07 -5.76 -9.91
C LEU A 233 0.09 -6.14 -10.83
N PHE A 234 1.33 -6.06 -10.33
CA PHE A 234 2.51 -6.16 -11.18
C PHE A 234 2.81 -7.57 -11.71
N GLN A 235 2.22 -8.64 -11.14
CA GLN A 235 2.33 -10.02 -11.67
C GLN A 235 1.12 -10.44 -12.52
N ALA A 236 0.14 -9.57 -12.70
CA ALA A 236 -0.96 -9.82 -13.62
C ALA A 236 -0.45 -9.97 -15.08
N SER A 237 -1.26 -10.57 -15.92
CA SER A 237 -0.97 -10.66 -17.36
C SER A 237 -0.94 -9.28 -18.02
N ASN A 238 -1.85 -8.40 -17.58
CA ASN A 238 -1.90 -7.00 -17.96
C ASN A 238 -2.03 -6.13 -16.68
N PRO A 239 -0.91 -5.56 -16.16
CA PRO A 239 -0.95 -4.71 -14.96
C PRO A 239 -1.83 -3.46 -15.10
N GLY A 240 -1.91 -2.87 -16.29
CA GLY A 240 -2.74 -1.70 -16.54
C GLY A 240 -4.23 -2.02 -16.43
N LYS A 241 -4.69 -3.09 -17.09
CA LYS A 241 -6.11 -3.50 -17.05
C LYS A 241 -6.58 -3.84 -15.63
N ILE A 242 -5.82 -4.65 -14.89
CA ILE A 242 -6.22 -4.98 -13.51
C ILE A 242 -6.21 -3.76 -12.60
N THR A 243 -5.24 -2.85 -12.78
CA THR A 243 -5.21 -1.59 -12.04
C THR A 243 -6.44 -0.74 -12.37
N ARG A 244 -6.84 -0.68 -13.65
CA ARG A 244 -8.04 0.05 -14.09
C ARG A 244 -9.30 -0.54 -13.49
N ALA A 245 -9.50 -1.84 -13.56
CA ALA A 245 -10.66 -2.50 -12.95
C ALA A 245 -10.78 -2.16 -11.45
N ILE A 246 -9.66 -2.25 -10.71
CA ILE A 246 -9.64 -1.88 -9.29
C ILE A 246 -9.90 -0.38 -9.09
N ALA A 247 -9.32 0.50 -9.92
CA ALA A 247 -9.53 1.94 -9.82
C ALA A 247 -10.99 2.34 -10.08
N GLU A 248 -11.67 1.68 -11.02
CA GLU A 248 -13.11 1.89 -11.28
C GLU A 248 -13.97 1.48 -10.08
N VAL A 249 -13.69 0.34 -9.45
CA VAL A 249 -14.39 -0.06 -8.20
C VAL A 249 -14.09 0.94 -7.07
N VAL A 250 -12.84 1.36 -6.90
CA VAL A 250 -12.43 2.25 -5.79
C VAL A 250 -12.99 3.65 -5.95
N HIS A 251 -12.96 4.23 -7.16
CA HIS A 251 -13.25 5.64 -7.38
C HIS A 251 -14.62 5.92 -7.98
N ASN A 252 -15.16 4.99 -8.75
CA ASN A 252 -16.41 5.18 -9.49
C ASN A 252 -17.55 4.26 -9.03
N GLU A 253 -17.28 3.44 -7.97
CA GLU A 253 -18.26 2.51 -7.38
C GLU A 253 -18.81 1.51 -8.40
N MET A 254 -17.96 1.17 -9.40
CA MET A 254 -18.28 0.16 -10.41
C MET A 254 -18.46 -1.21 -9.72
N SER A 255 -19.47 -1.96 -10.12
CA SER A 255 -19.71 -3.30 -9.59
C SER A 255 -18.59 -4.28 -10.01
N VAL A 256 -18.43 -5.36 -9.25
CA VAL A 256 -17.44 -6.41 -9.55
C VAL A 256 -17.67 -7.00 -10.95
N ASP A 257 -18.94 -7.23 -11.35
CA ASP A 257 -19.27 -7.79 -12.66
C ASP A 257 -18.86 -6.85 -13.81
N GLU A 258 -19.17 -5.57 -13.72
CA GLU A 258 -18.74 -4.57 -14.71
C GLU A 258 -17.22 -4.42 -14.76
N ALA A 259 -16.54 -4.45 -13.60
CA ALA A 259 -15.08 -4.37 -13.55
C ALA A 259 -14.39 -5.61 -14.15
N LEU A 260 -15.02 -6.79 -14.11
CA LEU A 260 -14.54 -8.00 -14.79
C LEU A 260 -14.62 -7.86 -16.31
N GLU A 261 -15.63 -7.17 -16.86
CA GLU A 261 -15.73 -6.93 -18.30
C GLU A 261 -14.52 -6.14 -18.84
N ILE A 262 -13.93 -5.23 -18.03
CA ILE A 262 -12.69 -4.52 -18.40
C ILE A 262 -11.54 -5.50 -18.64
N LEU A 263 -11.47 -6.59 -17.86
CA LEU A 263 -10.39 -7.57 -17.95
C LEU A 263 -10.56 -8.51 -19.16
N GLU A 264 -11.79 -8.75 -19.57
CA GLU A 264 -12.16 -9.64 -20.70
C GLU A 264 -12.18 -8.91 -22.05
N SER A 265 -12.26 -7.57 -22.07
CA SER A 265 -12.27 -6.80 -23.32
C SER A 265 -10.97 -7.00 -24.09
N ASP A 266 -11.08 -7.21 -25.43
CA ASP A 266 -9.94 -7.30 -26.34
C ASP A 266 -9.34 -5.93 -26.69
N ASP A 267 -9.85 -4.83 -26.11
CA ASP A 267 -9.34 -3.50 -26.37
C ASP A 267 -7.88 -3.40 -25.85
N GLU A 268 -6.95 -3.62 -26.77
CA GLU A 268 -5.56 -3.25 -26.60
C GLU A 268 -5.49 -1.72 -26.51
N ASP A 269 -5.38 -1.22 -25.28
CA ASP A 269 -4.81 0.09 -24.95
C ASP A 269 -5.17 1.29 -25.86
N GLU A 270 -6.41 1.69 -25.98
CA GLU A 270 -6.74 3.12 -26.08
C GLU A 270 -6.70 3.76 -24.69
N ILE A 271 -5.55 3.64 -24.00
CA ILE A 271 -5.25 4.48 -22.85
C ILE A 271 -4.37 5.64 -23.37
N ILE A 272 -5.07 6.67 -23.87
CA ILE A 272 -4.50 7.97 -24.26
C ILE A 272 -3.89 8.65 -23.03
#